data_cc8a2427382a6038b375a254cb7e94a6
#
_entry.id   cc8a2427382a6038b375a254cb7e94a6
#
_cell.length_a   1.000
_cell.length_b   1.000
_cell.length_c   1.000
_cell.angle_alpha   90.00
_cell.angle_beta   90.00
_cell.angle_gamma   90.00
#
_symmetry.space_group_name_H-M   'P 1'
#
loop_
_entity.id
_entity.type
_entity.pdbx_description
1 polymer ?
#
loop_
_entity_poly.entity_id
_entity_poly.type
_entity_poly.pdbx_seq_one_letter_code
_entity_poly.pdbx_strand_id
1 'polypeptide(L)'
;MSQITKRALATSLKKLLAQKPLSKITISDITEDCGMNRMTFYYHFQDIYDLIDWICQEEGGRALQGRKDYRTWQEGFTALCHAVIENRTFIEGVYHSVQREQI
;
A
#
# COMPACT_ATOMS: atom_id res chain seq x y z
N MET A 1 0.09 3.02 -18.46
CA MET A 1 -1.32 2.60 -18.33
C MET A 1 -1.54 1.69 -17.15
N SER A 2 -0.80 0.55 -17.06
CA SER A 2 -0.95 -0.34 -15.91
C SER A 2 -0.60 0.33 -14.59
N GLN A 3 0.32 1.29 -14.57
CA GLN A 3 0.68 2.02 -13.36
C GLN A 3 -0.47 2.88 -12.84
N ILE A 4 -1.22 3.47 -13.74
CA ILE A 4 -2.38 4.28 -13.35
C ILE A 4 -3.43 3.40 -12.68
N THR A 5 -3.69 2.23 -13.23
CA THR A 5 -4.63 1.27 -12.67
C THR A 5 -4.18 0.78 -11.30
N LYS A 6 -2.90 0.42 -11.16
CA LYS A 6 -2.36 -0.04 -9.89
C LYS A 6 -2.45 1.04 -8.82
N ARG A 7 -2.17 2.30 -9.18
CA ARG A 7 -2.26 3.42 -8.24
C ARG A 7 -3.70 3.69 -7.82
N ALA A 8 -4.65 3.53 -8.73
CA ALA A 8 -6.06 3.70 -8.40
C ALA A 8 -6.49 2.65 -7.38
N LEU A 9 -6.09 1.39 -7.59
CA LEU A 9 -6.38 0.31 -6.66
C LEU A 9 -5.74 0.56 -5.29
N ALA A 10 -4.49 1.04 -5.29
CA ALA A 10 -3.77 1.35 -4.06
C ALA A 10 -4.45 2.48 -3.29
N THR A 11 -4.87 3.53 -3.99
CA THR A 11 -5.55 4.66 -3.37
C THR A 11 -6.86 4.22 -2.73
N SER A 12 -7.63 3.36 -3.43
CA SER A 12 -8.87 2.82 -2.89
C SER A 12 -8.63 2.00 -1.63
N LEU A 13 -7.60 1.15 -1.62
CA LEU A 13 -7.29 0.35 -0.44
C LEU A 13 -6.92 1.24 0.74
N LYS A 14 -6.08 2.25 0.54
CA LYS A 14 -5.71 3.18 1.61
C LYS A 14 -6.92 3.91 2.16
N LYS A 15 -7.81 4.34 1.29
CA LYS A 15 -9.05 5.03 1.70
C LYS A 15 -9.92 4.12 2.54
N LEU A 16 -10.09 2.87 2.12
CA LEU A 16 -10.91 1.92 2.85
C LEU A 16 -10.31 1.55 4.19
N LEU A 17 -8.98 1.46 4.29
CA LEU A 17 -8.30 1.18 5.55
C LEU A 17 -8.49 2.28 6.59
N ALA A 18 -8.74 3.51 6.15
CA ALA A 18 -9.07 4.61 7.06
C ALA A 18 -10.49 4.45 7.64
N GLN A 19 -11.33 3.62 7.02
CA GLN A 19 -12.73 3.47 7.41
C GLN A 19 -13.01 2.17 8.15
N LYS A 20 -12.28 1.10 7.82
CA LYS A 20 -12.52 -0.21 8.41
C LYS A 20 -11.25 -1.07 8.39
N PRO A 21 -11.19 -2.11 9.24
CA PRO A 21 -9.99 -2.96 9.30
C PRO A 21 -9.81 -3.79 8.03
N LEU A 22 -8.57 -4.17 7.77
CA LEU A 22 -8.21 -4.93 6.58
C LEU A 22 -9.02 -6.22 6.47
N SER A 23 -9.30 -6.88 7.59
CA SER A 23 -10.07 -8.13 7.61
C SER A 23 -11.50 -7.98 7.08
N LYS A 24 -11.99 -6.75 7.01
CA LYS A 24 -13.34 -6.44 6.51
C LYS A 24 -13.34 -5.90 5.10
N ILE A 25 -12.17 -5.73 4.49
CA ILE A 25 -12.04 -5.19 3.14
C ILE A 25 -11.94 -6.35 2.16
N THR A 26 -12.78 -6.32 1.13
CA THR A 26 -12.76 -7.32 0.06
C THR A 26 -12.23 -6.70 -1.22
N ILE A 27 -11.86 -7.56 -2.17
CA ILE A 27 -11.45 -7.10 -3.50
C ILE A 27 -12.60 -6.35 -4.17
N SER A 28 -13.84 -6.82 -3.99
CA SER A 28 -15.02 -6.12 -4.51
C SER A 28 -15.14 -4.71 -3.94
N ASP A 29 -14.87 -4.54 -2.65
CA ASP A 29 -14.89 -3.20 -2.03
C ASP A 29 -13.92 -2.26 -2.74
N ILE A 30 -12.71 -2.75 -3.00
CA ILE A 30 -11.67 -1.94 -3.65
C ILE A 30 -12.07 -1.58 -5.07
N THR A 31 -12.51 -2.57 -5.85
CA THR A 31 -12.83 -2.33 -7.26
C THR A 31 -14.08 -1.49 -7.43
N GLU A 32 -15.08 -1.65 -6.56
CA GLU A 32 -16.26 -0.81 -6.58
C GLU A 32 -15.93 0.64 -6.25
N ASP A 33 -15.02 0.85 -5.29
CA ASP A 33 -14.63 2.20 -4.91
C ASP A 33 -13.95 2.95 -6.06
N CYS A 34 -13.15 2.28 -6.87
CA CYS A 34 -12.45 2.93 -7.97
C CYS A 34 -13.08 2.70 -9.33
N GLY A 35 -14.28 2.10 -9.37
CA GLY A 35 -15.03 1.95 -10.63
C GLY A 35 -14.47 0.92 -11.58
N MET A 36 -13.84 -0.11 -11.07
CA MET A 36 -13.27 -1.19 -11.87
C MET A 36 -13.97 -2.51 -11.57
N ASN A 37 -13.76 -3.51 -12.43
CA ASN A 37 -14.28 -4.85 -12.15
C ASN A 37 -13.21 -5.72 -11.48
N ARG A 38 -13.64 -6.87 -10.92
CA ARG A 38 -12.75 -7.75 -10.19
C ARG A 38 -11.66 -8.35 -11.09
N MET A 39 -11.96 -8.57 -12.36
CA MET A 39 -10.97 -9.13 -13.28
C MET A 39 -9.81 -8.16 -13.49
N THR A 40 -10.08 -6.86 -13.49
CA THR A 40 -9.01 -5.87 -13.57
C THR A 40 -8.07 -5.99 -12.40
N PHE A 41 -8.59 -6.21 -11.19
CA PHE A 41 -7.76 -6.43 -10.02
C PHE A 41 -6.87 -7.66 -10.22
N TYR A 42 -7.47 -8.80 -10.59
CA TYR A 42 -6.74 -10.06 -10.73
C TYR A 42 -5.74 -10.04 -11.88
N TYR A 43 -5.91 -9.14 -12.83
CA TYR A 43 -4.93 -8.97 -13.89
C TYR A 43 -3.59 -8.46 -13.34
N HIS A 44 -3.63 -7.64 -12.29
CA HIS A 44 -2.44 -7.00 -11.74
C HIS A 44 -1.95 -7.65 -10.44
N PHE A 45 -2.84 -8.18 -9.62
CA PHE A 45 -2.51 -8.68 -8.29
C PHE A 45 -3.23 -9.99 -8.03
N GLN A 46 -2.59 -10.88 -7.27
CA GLN A 46 -3.19 -12.17 -6.91
C GLN A 46 -4.23 -12.01 -5.80
N ASP A 47 -3.96 -11.11 -4.86
CA ASP A 47 -4.83 -10.87 -3.73
C ASP A 47 -4.50 -9.49 -3.13
N ILE A 48 -5.18 -9.15 -2.02
CA ILE A 48 -4.98 -7.86 -1.37
C ILE A 48 -3.57 -7.72 -0.82
N TYR A 49 -2.98 -8.83 -0.34
CA TYR A 49 -1.62 -8.79 0.20
C TYR A 49 -0.59 -8.50 -0.88
N ASP A 50 -0.82 -8.98 -2.09
CA ASP A 50 0.03 -8.67 -3.23
C ASP A 50 -0.01 -7.18 -3.54
N LEU A 51 -1.20 -6.57 -3.47
CA LEU A 51 -1.36 -5.13 -3.62
C LEU A 51 -0.63 -4.36 -2.52
N ILE A 52 -0.74 -4.83 -1.27
CA ILE A 52 -0.03 -4.21 -0.15
C ILE A 52 1.47 -4.25 -0.38
N ASP A 53 1.99 -5.38 -0.84
CA ASP A 53 3.41 -5.52 -1.12
C ASP A 53 3.87 -4.50 -2.17
N TRP A 54 3.08 -4.34 -3.23
CA TRP A 54 3.38 -3.36 -4.27
C TRP A 54 3.38 -1.93 -3.71
N ILE A 55 2.42 -1.61 -2.84
CA ILE A 55 2.36 -0.29 -2.22
C ILE A 55 3.60 -0.04 -1.38
N CYS A 56 4.01 -1.02 -0.59
CA CYS A 56 5.19 -0.89 0.26
C CYS A 56 6.45 -0.66 -0.57
N GLN A 57 6.59 -1.38 -1.68
CA GLN A 57 7.73 -1.20 -2.56
C GLN A 57 7.74 0.17 -3.21
N GLU A 58 6.57 0.66 -3.66
CA GLU A 58 6.48 1.96 -4.30
C GLU A 58 6.76 3.10 -3.33
N GLU A 59 6.15 3.05 -2.16
CA GLU A 59 6.33 4.12 -1.17
C GLU A 59 7.74 4.10 -0.59
N GLY A 60 8.25 2.92 -0.26
CA GLY A 60 9.61 2.76 0.24
C GLY A 60 10.64 3.14 -0.81
N GLY A 61 10.41 2.73 -2.05
CA GLY A 61 11.30 3.05 -3.14
C GLY A 61 11.41 4.54 -3.39
N ARG A 62 10.28 5.25 -3.31
CA ARG A 62 10.28 6.70 -3.47
C ARG A 62 11.05 7.37 -2.35
N ALA A 63 10.85 6.91 -1.11
CA ALA A 63 11.52 7.50 0.04
C ALA A 63 13.03 7.36 -0.07
N LEU A 64 13.51 6.28 -0.67
CA LEU A 64 14.93 6.01 -0.82
C LEU A 64 15.50 6.38 -2.18
N GLN A 65 14.66 6.85 -3.09
CA GLN A 65 15.08 7.18 -4.44
C GLN A 65 16.15 8.27 -4.41
N GLY A 66 17.28 8.02 -5.07
CA GLY A 66 18.39 8.95 -5.12
C GLY A 66 19.26 8.98 -3.87
N ARG A 67 18.94 8.18 -2.86
CA ARG A 67 19.63 8.16 -1.58
C ARG A 67 20.54 6.95 -1.44
N LYS A 68 21.30 6.64 -2.47
CA LYS A 68 22.22 5.49 -2.46
C LYS A 68 23.62 5.89 -2.05
N ASP A 69 23.93 7.17 -2.03
CA ASP A 69 25.23 7.69 -1.63
C ASP A 69 25.35 7.63 -0.11
N TYR A 70 26.53 7.26 0.36
CA TYR A 70 26.83 7.22 1.78
C TYR A 70 26.58 8.56 2.48
N ARG A 71 26.81 9.66 1.79
CA ARG A 71 26.62 11.00 2.35
C ARG A 71 25.16 11.33 2.57
N THR A 72 24.25 10.67 1.86
CA THR A 72 22.84 10.99 1.87
C THR A 72 21.99 9.97 2.62
N TRP A 73 22.62 8.98 3.28
CA TRP A 73 21.88 7.96 3.98
C TRP A 73 20.99 8.55 5.07
N GLN A 74 21.46 9.60 5.74
CA GLN A 74 20.65 10.26 6.78
C GLN A 74 19.43 10.93 6.19
N GLU A 75 19.56 11.56 5.02
CA GLU A 75 18.42 12.14 4.33
C GLU A 75 17.45 11.07 3.88
N GLY A 76 17.97 9.95 3.37
CA GLY A 76 17.13 8.81 2.98
C GLY A 76 16.38 8.22 4.17
N PHE A 77 17.07 8.09 5.29
CA PHE A 77 16.44 7.60 6.52
C PHE A 77 15.33 8.54 6.99
N THR A 78 15.58 9.85 6.95
CA THR A 78 14.59 10.85 7.31
C THR A 78 13.39 10.77 6.36
N ALA A 79 13.63 10.64 5.06
CA ALA A 79 12.54 10.50 4.08
C ALA A 79 11.72 9.25 4.34
N LEU A 80 12.37 8.14 4.70
CA LEU A 80 11.68 6.91 5.03
C LEU A 80 10.80 7.09 6.28
N CYS A 81 11.31 7.76 7.30
CA CYS A 81 10.53 8.06 8.50
C CYS A 81 9.29 8.90 8.16
N HIS A 82 9.45 9.91 7.31
CA HIS A 82 8.31 10.72 6.87
C HIS A 82 7.29 9.88 6.11
N ALA A 83 7.74 8.98 5.24
CA ALA A 83 6.84 8.10 4.51
C ALA A 83 6.05 7.19 5.47
N VAL A 84 6.71 6.68 6.51
CA VAL A 84 6.05 5.85 7.52
C VAL A 84 4.98 6.67 8.26
N ILE A 85 5.31 7.89 8.64
CA ILE A 85 4.37 8.76 9.35
C ILE A 85 3.17 9.09 8.46
N GLU A 86 3.41 9.44 7.21
CA GLU A 86 2.33 9.78 6.27
C GLU A 86 1.42 8.60 5.99
N ASN A 87 1.95 7.37 6.04
CA ASN A 87 1.17 6.16 5.78
C ASN A 87 0.82 5.42 7.06
N ARG A 88 0.80 6.09 8.19
CA ARG A 88 0.59 5.47 9.49
C ARG A 88 -0.66 4.61 9.56
N THR A 89 -1.79 5.14 9.11
CA THR A 89 -3.06 4.39 9.16
C THR A 89 -2.97 3.11 8.34
N PHE A 90 -2.37 3.19 7.16
CA PHE A 90 -2.19 2.03 6.30
C PHE A 90 -1.31 0.97 6.99
N ILE A 91 -0.16 1.41 7.52
CA ILE A 91 0.80 0.51 8.16
C ILE A 91 0.20 -0.15 9.39
N GLU A 92 -0.50 0.61 10.22
CA GLU A 92 -1.16 0.07 11.40
C GLU A 92 -2.23 -0.95 11.03
N GLY A 93 -3.00 -0.69 9.97
CA GLY A 93 -4.01 -1.63 9.51
C GLY A 93 -3.42 -2.95 9.07
N VAL A 94 -2.32 -2.91 8.34
CA VAL A 94 -1.62 -4.11 7.89
C VAL A 94 -1.05 -4.87 9.09
N TYR A 95 -0.39 -4.16 10.00
CA TYR A 95 0.23 -4.76 11.17
C TYR A 95 -0.79 -5.50 12.03
N HIS A 96 -1.92 -4.88 12.30
CA HIS A 96 -2.95 -5.51 13.12
C HIS A 96 -3.55 -6.74 12.43
N SER A 97 -3.71 -6.69 11.11
CA SER A 97 -4.23 -7.82 10.36
C SER A 97 -3.28 -9.02 10.43
N VAL A 98 -1.98 -8.77 10.27
CA VAL A 98 -0.96 -9.83 10.34
C VAL A 98 -0.94 -10.44 11.73
N GLN A 99 -1.01 -9.64 12.78
CA GLN A 99 -1.02 -10.15 14.15
C GLN A 99 -2.21 -11.06 14.41
N ARG A 100 -3.39 -10.70 13.90
CA ARG A 100 -4.57 -11.53 14.05
C ARG A 100 -4.38 -12.91 13.43
N GLU A 101 -3.77 -12.97 12.27
CA GLU A 101 -3.56 -14.23 11.58
C GLU A 101 -2.59 -15.15 12.31
N GLN A 102 -1.72 -14.60 13.11
CA GLN A 102 -0.74 -15.38 13.87
C GLN A 102 -1.32 -15.96 15.16
N ILE A 103 -2.45 -15.51 15.57
CA ILE A 103 -3.15 -16.03 16.75
C ILE A 103 -4.06 -17.18 16.33
#